data_f8eb06329e486bc2dc907aa293eed221
#
_entry.id   f8eb06329e486bc2dc907aa293eed221
#
_cell.length_a   1.000
_cell.length_b   1.000
_cell.length_c   1.000
_cell.angle_alpha   90.00
_cell.angle_beta   90.00
_cell.angle_gamma   90.00
#
_symmetry.space_group_name_H-M   'P 1'
#
loop_
_entity.id
_entity.type
_entity.pdbx_description
1 polymer ?
#
loop_
_entity_poly.entity_id
_entity_poly.type
_entity_poly.pdbx_seq_one_letter_code
_entity_poly.pdbx_strand_id
1 'polypeptide(L)'
;DDILYNFIRDTELSLESSALLVKPQTIQTLKWLHLKNIKVIAISDMYLSEFEIRNLFKNLKIEKYFHHIFVSSDYGLSKGSGRLHEYVLRKMNINPSEIIHIGDNIISDMWSPLKLGMKGVFLNERKSRFRA
;
A
#
# COMPACT_ATOMS: atom_id res chain seq x y z
N ASP A 1 2.41 -0.56 2.19
CA ASP A 1 1.11 -0.78 1.54
C ASP A 1 0.12 -1.54 2.41
N ASP A 2 0.54 -2.55 3.15
CA ASP A 2 -0.39 -3.31 3.99
C ASP A 2 -0.80 -2.58 5.26
N ILE A 3 0.00 -1.68 5.77
CA ILE A 3 -0.45 -0.75 6.81
C ILE A 3 -1.64 0.04 6.26
N LEU A 4 -1.52 0.53 5.04
CA LEU A 4 -2.58 1.26 4.35
C LEU A 4 -3.74 0.35 3.96
N TYR A 5 -3.46 -0.86 3.48
CA TYR A 5 -4.49 -1.84 3.14
C TYR A 5 -5.31 -2.23 4.37
N ASN A 6 -4.65 -2.59 5.47
CA ASN A 6 -5.35 -2.92 6.71
C ASN A 6 -6.13 -1.72 7.24
N PHE A 7 -5.56 -0.53 7.14
CA PHE A 7 -6.23 0.69 7.52
C PHE A 7 -7.49 0.94 6.67
N ILE A 8 -7.38 0.78 5.35
CA ILE A 8 -8.51 0.93 4.43
C ILE A 8 -9.56 -0.15 4.69
N ARG A 9 -9.14 -1.40 4.91
CA ARG A 9 -10.03 -2.49 5.24
C ARG A 9 -10.76 -2.26 6.57
N ASP A 10 -10.03 -1.85 7.61
CA ASP A 10 -10.61 -1.52 8.91
C ASP A 10 -11.56 -0.33 8.78
N THR A 11 -11.27 0.60 7.87
CA THR A 11 -12.15 1.71 7.52
C THR A 11 -13.46 1.23 6.91
N GLU A 12 -13.41 0.28 5.99
CA GLU A 12 -14.62 -0.30 5.39
C GLU A 12 -15.51 -0.98 6.42
N LEU A 13 -14.89 -1.69 7.37
CA LEU A 13 -15.60 -2.32 8.46
C LEU A 13 -16.15 -1.31 9.46
N SER A 14 -15.62 -0.10 9.48
CA SER A 14 -15.99 0.96 10.41
C SER A 14 -16.56 2.20 9.73
N LEU A 15 -17.14 2.06 8.53
CA LEU A 15 -17.74 3.18 7.77
C LEU A 15 -18.76 4.00 8.56
N GLU A 16 -19.28 3.49 9.66
CA GLU A 16 -20.17 4.21 10.55
C GLU A 16 -19.42 5.02 11.62
N SER A 17 -18.12 4.80 11.81
CA SER A 17 -17.34 5.59 12.76
C SER A 17 -16.69 6.77 12.06
N SER A 18 -16.99 7.97 12.53
CA SER A 18 -16.47 9.23 11.97
C SER A 18 -14.98 9.47 12.22
N ALA A 19 -14.27 8.53 12.85
CA ALA A 19 -12.87 8.70 13.24
C ALA A 19 -11.97 7.71 12.52
N LEU A 20 -11.60 8.04 11.29
CA LEU A 20 -10.53 7.35 10.57
C LEU A 20 -9.20 7.99 11.00
N LEU A 21 -8.39 7.22 11.71
CA LEU A 21 -7.09 7.67 12.16
C LEU A 21 -5.98 6.84 11.51
N VAL A 22 -5.05 7.54 10.86
CA VAL A 22 -3.81 6.93 10.40
C VAL A 22 -2.87 6.80 11.61
N LYS A 23 -2.24 5.64 11.75
CA LYS A 23 -1.27 5.44 12.83
C LYS A 23 -0.17 6.51 12.76
N PRO A 24 0.22 7.11 13.92
CA PRO A 24 1.25 8.14 13.93
C PRO A 24 2.57 7.71 13.29
N GLN A 25 2.97 6.45 13.46
CA GLN A 25 4.19 5.91 12.85
C GLN A 25 4.12 5.92 11.33
N THR A 26 2.94 5.63 10.76
CA THR A 26 2.74 5.66 9.31
C THR A 26 2.90 7.07 8.78
N ILE A 27 2.31 8.05 9.45
CA ILE A 27 2.46 9.47 9.08
C ILE A 27 3.92 9.91 9.13
N GLN A 28 4.63 9.54 10.19
CA GLN A 28 6.05 9.87 10.35
C GLN A 28 6.89 9.26 9.23
N THR A 29 6.63 8.01 8.89
CA THR A 29 7.33 7.32 7.80
C THR A 29 7.06 7.99 6.46
N LEU A 30 5.81 8.32 6.17
CA LEU A 30 5.45 9.01 4.92
C LEU A 30 6.10 10.39 4.82
N LYS A 31 6.12 11.15 5.90
CA LYS A 31 6.80 12.44 5.96
C LYS A 31 8.29 12.30 5.72
N TRP A 32 8.92 11.31 6.35
CA TRP A 32 10.35 11.06 6.19
C TRP A 32 10.69 10.70 4.74
N LEU A 33 9.92 9.81 4.12
CA LEU A 33 10.10 9.44 2.72
C LEU A 33 9.92 10.64 1.79
N HIS A 34 8.95 11.47 2.07
CA HIS A 34 8.71 12.70 1.31
C HIS A 34 9.89 13.67 1.41
N LEU A 35 10.43 13.87 2.61
CA LEU A 35 11.61 14.72 2.82
C LEU A 35 12.86 14.18 2.12
N LYS A 36 12.96 12.86 1.96
CA LYS A 36 14.08 12.21 1.27
C LYS A 36 13.86 12.13 -0.25
N ASN A 37 12.79 12.69 -0.78
CA ASN A 37 12.42 12.61 -2.19
C ASN A 37 12.27 11.18 -2.71
N ILE A 38 11.86 10.27 -1.84
CA ILE A 38 11.56 8.88 -2.20
C ILE A 38 10.10 8.81 -2.63
N LYS A 39 9.87 8.35 -3.85
CA LYS A 39 8.51 8.18 -4.37
C LYS A 39 7.81 7.04 -3.66
N VAL A 40 6.57 7.27 -3.26
CA VAL A 40 5.72 6.29 -2.61
C VAL A 40 4.53 6.01 -3.49
N ILE A 41 4.27 4.73 -3.75
CA ILE A 41 3.08 4.27 -4.47
C ILE A 41 2.34 3.27 -3.60
N ALA A 42 1.02 3.30 -3.68
CA ALA A 42 0.16 2.32 -3.03
C ALA A 42 -0.28 1.28 -4.05
N ILE A 43 -0.17 0.01 -3.69
CA ILE A 43 -0.65 -1.11 -4.50
C ILE A 43 -1.57 -1.95 -3.62
N SER A 44 -2.83 -2.07 -3.99
CA SER A 44 -3.83 -2.70 -3.12
C SER A 44 -4.76 -3.63 -3.89
N ASP A 45 -5.04 -4.80 -3.28
CA ASP A 45 -6.09 -5.72 -3.74
C ASP A 45 -7.37 -5.35 -3.01
N MET A 46 -8.24 -4.58 -3.66
CA MET A 46 -9.54 -4.27 -3.08
C MET A 46 -10.56 -3.87 -4.16
N TYR A 47 -11.82 -3.79 -3.76
CA TYR A 47 -12.92 -3.48 -4.67
C TYR A 47 -13.15 -1.98 -4.88
N LEU A 48 -12.57 -1.12 -4.06
CA LEU A 48 -12.65 0.32 -4.26
C LEU A 48 -11.77 0.74 -5.44
N SER A 49 -12.20 1.76 -6.18
CA SER A 49 -11.41 2.32 -7.27
C SER A 49 -10.27 3.20 -6.75
N GLU A 50 -9.31 3.50 -7.62
CA GLU A 50 -8.27 4.50 -7.31
C GLU A 50 -8.88 5.82 -6.86
N PHE A 51 -9.93 6.27 -7.55
CA PHE A 51 -10.61 7.54 -7.24
C PHE A 51 -11.17 7.53 -5.81
N GLU A 52 -11.83 6.44 -5.42
CA GLU A 52 -12.40 6.31 -4.07
C GLU A 52 -11.31 6.27 -2.99
N ILE A 53 -10.22 5.54 -3.24
CA ILE A 53 -9.09 5.46 -2.30
C ILE A 53 -8.39 6.81 -2.20
N ARG A 54 -8.20 7.50 -3.32
CA ARG A 54 -7.58 8.82 -3.33
C ARG A 54 -8.39 9.83 -2.53
N ASN A 55 -9.71 9.81 -2.65
CA ASN A 55 -10.59 10.67 -1.85
C ASN A 55 -10.48 10.35 -0.36
N LEU A 56 -10.41 9.05 -0.01
CA LEU A 56 -10.19 8.63 1.37
C LEU A 56 -8.86 9.19 1.89
N PHE A 57 -7.79 9.09 1.12
CA PHE A 57 -6.47 9.61 1.52
C PHE A 57 -6.47 11.14 1.66
N LYS A 58 -7.24 11.87 0.85
CA LYS A 58 -7.44 13.31 1.01
C LYS A 58 -8.09 13.63 2.34
N ASN A 59 -9.14 12.90 2.70
CA ASN A 59 -9.83 13.08 3.98
C ASN A 59 -8.92 12.80 5.17
N LEU A 60 -7.97 11.86 5.00
CA LEU A 60 -6.97 11.52 6.02
C LEU A 60 -5.74 12.42 5.98
N LYS A 61 -5.67 13.33 5.03
CA LYS A 61 -4.56 14.27 4.82
C LYS A 61 -3.22 13.58 4.50
N ILE A 62 -3.26 12.41 3.86
CA ILE A 62 -2.06 11.66 3.47
C ILE A 62 -1.90 11.54 1.95
N GLU A 63 -2.87 11.97 1.16
CA GLU A 63 -2.86 11.83 -0.30
C GLU A 63 -1.61 12.44 -0.93
N LYS A 64 -1.15 13.56 -0.41
CA LYS A 64 0.03 14.28 -0.91
C LYS A 64 1.33 13.46 -0.88
N TYR A 65 1.39 12.39 -0.07
CA TYR A 65 2.60 11.56 0.04
C TYR A 65 2.67 10.48 -1.03
N PHE A 66 1.59 10.23 -1.77
CA PHE A 66 1.51 9.15 -2.77
C PHE A 66 1.58 9.71 -4.18
N HIS A 67 2.53 9.21 -4.96
CA HIS A 67 2.67 9.58 -6.36
C HIS A 67 1.63 8.88 -7.23
N HIS A 68 1.34 7.61 -6.93
CA HIS A 68 0.35 6.80 -7.62
C HIS A 68 -0.33 5.85 -6.65
N ILE A 69 -1.55 5.45 -7.00
CA ILE A 69 -2.33 4.44 -6.29
C ILE A 69 -2.82 3.44 -7.34
N PHE A 70 -2.40 2.19 -7.20
CA PHE A 70 -2.82 1.11 -8.10
C PHE A 70 -3.70 0.13 -7.35
N VAL A 71 -4.88 -0.14 -7.89
CA VAL A 71 -5.87 -0.98 -7.24
C VAL A 71 -6.27 -2.11 -8.17
N SER A 72 -6.36 -3.32 -7.64
CA SER A 72 -6.69 -4.53 -8.41
C SER A 72 -8.01 -4.40 -9.17
N SER A 73 -9.01 -3.75 -8.58
CA SER A 73 -10.34 -3.59 -9.19
C SER A 73 -10.32 -2.77 -10.47
N ASP A 74 -9.41 -1.80 -10.61
CA ASP A 74 -9.33 -0.96 -11.80
C ASP A 74 -8.79 -1.70 -13.03
N TYR A 75 -7.98 -2.74 -12.82
CA TYR A 75 -7.27 -3.42 -13.89
C TYR A 75 -7.64 -4.90 -14.04
N GLY A 76 -8.42 -5.45 -13.12
CA GLY A 76 -8.67 -6.88 -13.08
C GLY A 76 -7.42 -7.73 -12.84
N LEU A 77 -6.42 -7.17 -12.19
CA LEU A 77 -5.14 -7.80 -11.90
C LEU A 77 -4.92 -7.84 -10.38
N SER A 78 -4.39 -8.96 -9.86
CA SER A 78 -4.14 -9.12 -8.43
C SER A 78 -2.65 -9.04 -8.09
N LYS A 79 -2.35 -8.69 -6.82
CA LYS A 79 -0.99 -8.76 -6.29
C LYS A 79 -0.51 -10.21 -6.16
N GLY A 80 -1.38 -11.11 -5.71
CA GLY A 80 -1.04 -12.50 -5.46
C GLY A 80 -0.55 -13.25 -6.69
N SER A 81 -1.10 -12.95 -7.88
CA SER A 81 -0.64 -13.52 -9.14
C SER A 81 0.65 -12.88 -9.66
N GLY A 82 1.08 -11.77 -9.10
CA GLY A 82 2.20 -10.96 -9.58
C GLY A 82 1.84 -10.03 -10.73
N ARG A 83 0.65 -10.14 -11.30
CA ARG A 83 0.26 -9.37 -12.49
C ARG A 83 0.07 -7.88 -12.21
N LEU A 84 -0.44 -7.53 -11.04
CA LEU A 84 -0.58 -6.14 -10.65
C LEU A 84 0.80 -5.49 -10.46
N HIS A 85 1.74 -6.18 -9.84
CA HIS A 85 3.12 -5.72 -9.71
C HIS A 85 3.79 -5.53 -11.08
N GLU A 86 3.63 -6.49 -11.99
CA GLU A 86 4.16 -6.37 -13.35
C GLU A 86 3.61 -5.15 -14.08
N TYR A 87 2.30 -4.91 -13.93
CA TYR A 87 1.66 -3.75 -14.52
C TYR A 87 2.25 -2.45 -13.99
N VAL A 88 2.44 -2.35 -12.66
CA VAL A 88 3.03 -1.18 -12.01
C VAL A 88 4.45 -0.91 -12.52
N LEU A 89 5.28 -1.95 -12.58
CA LEU A 89 6.66 -1.83 -13.08
C LEU A 89 6.71 -1.30 -14.51
N ARG A 90 5.85 -1.82 -15.38
CA ARG A 90 5.77 -1.36 -16.77
C ARG A 90 5.23 0.05 -16.87
N LYS A 91 4.14 0.35 -16.17
CA LYS A 91 3.49 1.65 -16.21
C LYS A 91 4.40 2.75 -15.72
N MET A 92 5.15 2.49 -14.65
CA MET A 92 6.08 3.44 -14.05
C MET A 92 7.46 3.43 -14.70
N ASN A 93 7.71 2.44 -15.58
CA ASN A 93 9.03 2.23 -16.19
C ASN A 93 10.15 2.16 -15.15
N ILE A 94 9.93 1.32 -14.13
CA ILE A 94 10.86 1.13 -13.01
C ILE A 94 11.50 -0.25 -13.11
N ASN A 95 12.80 -0.32 -12.87
CA ASN A 95 13.49 -1.59 -12.72
C ASN A 95 13.07 -2.24 -11.39
N PRO A 96 12.72 -3.54 -11.37
CA PRO A 96 12.32 -4.22 -10.13
C PRO A 96 13.31 -4.06 -8.97
N SER A 97 14.62 -3.99 -9.26
CA SER A 97 15.65 -3.81 -8.23
C SER A 97 15.62 -2.44 -7.55
N GLU A 98 14.93 -1.46 -8.12
CA GLU A 98 14.85 -0.10 -7.60
C GLU A 98 13.65 0.13 -6.68
N ILE A 99 12.80 -0.88 -6.47
CA ILE A 99 11.58 -0.75 -5.70
C ILE A 99 11.59 -1.71 -4.51
N ILE A 100 11.11 -1.21 -3.38
CA ILE A 100 10.91 -2.01 -2.18
C ILE A 100 9.41 -2.09 -1.93
N HIS A 101 8.89 -3.31 -1.88
CA HIS A 101 7.49 -3.56 -1.51
C HIS A 101 7.39 -3.89 -0.03
N ILE A 102 6.50 -3.21 0.67
CA ILE A 102 6.28 -3.39 2.11
C ILE A 102 4.84 -3.85 2.31
N GLY A 103 4.67 -4.95 3.04
CA GLY A 103 3.33 -5.44 3.30
C GLY A 103 3.25 -6.58 4.29
N ASP A 104 2.03 -7.02 4.65
CA ASP A 104 1.77 -8.03 5.68
C ASP A 104 1.23 -9.36 5.13
N ASN A 105 1.04 -9.49 3.83
CA ASN A 105 0.61 -10.74 3.22
C ASN A 105 1.82 -11.43 2.59
N ILE A 106 2.13 -12.62 3.09
CA ILE A 106 3.35 -13.32 2.68
C ILE A 106 3.39 -13.67 1.19
N ILE A 107 2.24 -13.97 0.59
CA ILE A 107 2.17 -14.32 -0.83
C ILE A 107 2.20 -13.05 -1.69
N SER A 108 1.27 -12.13 -1.47
CA SER A 108 1.10 -10.96 -2.34
C SER A 108 2.14 -9.86 -2.13
N ASP A 109 2.74 -9.81 -0.94
CA ASP A 109 3.66 -8.72 -0.58
C ASP A 109 5.11 -9.16 -0.44
N MET A 110 5.38 -10.47 -0.39
CA MET A 110 6.74 -11.01 -0.32
C MET A 110 7.07 -11.89 -1.51
N TRP A 111 6.37 -13.02 -1.67
CA TRP A 111 6.69 -13.98 -2.72
C TRP A 111 6.48 -13.44 -4.12
N SER A 112 5.35 -12.76 -4.38
CA SER A 112 5.06 -12.22 -5.71
C SER A 112 6.04 -11.12 -6.11
N PRO A 113 6.33 -10.11 -5.26
CA PRO A 113 7.35 -9.13 -5.57
C PRO A 113 8.75 -9.72 -5.75
N LEU A 114 9.15 -10.66 -4.89
CA LEU A 114 10.48 -11.29 -4.96
C LEU A 114 10.68 -12.05 -6.27
N LYS A 115 9.66 -12.74 -6.77
CA LYS A 115 9.73 -13.45 -8.06
C LYS A 115 9.99 -12.52 -9.22
N LEU A 116 9.59 -11.26 -9.12
CA LEU A 116 9.80 -10.24 -10.14
C LEU A 116 11.14 -9.51 -9.99
N GLY A 117 11.90 -9.82 -8.96
CA GLY A 117 13.17 -9.15 -8.68
C GLY A 117 13.06 -7.91 -7.80
N MET A 118 11.90 -7.66 -7.22
CA MET A 118 11.70 -6.57 -6.25
C MET A 118 12.26 -6.98 -4.89
N LYS A 119 12.62 -5.98 -4.07
CA LYS A 119 12.92 -6.19 -2.66
C LYS A 119 11.61 -6.16 -1.88
N GLY A 120 11.53 -6.97 -0.82
CA GLY A 120 10.34 -7.06 0.01
C GLY A 120 10.66 -6.90 1.49
N VAL A 121 9.77 -6.22 2.20
CA VAL A 121 9.80 -6.12 3.67
C VAL A 121 8.47 -6.61 4.19
N PHE A 122 8.51 -7.66 4.99
CA PHE A 122 7.33 -8.25 5.60
C PHE A 122 7.03 -7.59 6.94
N LEU A 123 5.82 -7.04 7.07
CA LEU A 123 5.35 -6.45 8.32
C LEU A 123 4.49 -7.47 9.06
N ASN A 124 4.99 -7.95 10.19
CA ASN A 124 4.25 -8.88 11.04
C ASN A 124 3.45 -8.11 12.10
N GLU A 125 2.33 -7.51 11.68
CA GLU A 125 1.49 -6.71 12.57
C GLU A 125 0.81 -7.54 13.67
N ARG A 126 0.64 -8.85 13.48
CA ARG A 126 0.04 -9.71 14.49
C ARG A 126 0.87 -9.74 15.79
N LYS A 127 2.18 -9.62 15.69
CA LYS A 127 3.05 -9.55 16.89
C LYS A 127 2.96 -8.20 17.60
N SER A 128 2.67 -7.12 16.90
CA SER A 128 2.56 -5.80 17.52
C SER A 128 1.26 -5.61 18.30
N ARG A 129 0.20 -6.32 17.94
CA ARG A 129 -1.08 -6.28 18.65
C ARG A 129 -1.03 -6.96 20.01
N PHE A 130 -0.08 -7.88 20.21
CA PHE A 130 0.08 -8.62 21.47
C PHE A 130 1.15 -8.03 22.41
N ARG A 131 1.83 -6.96 22.00
CA ARG A 131 2.88 -6.30 22.77
C ARG A 131 2.47 -4.94 23.34
N ALA A 132 1.19 -4.66 23.32
CA ALA A 132 0.70 -3.43 23.93
C ALA A 132 0.68 -3.52 25.44
#